data_d980ef531c47cca3737d077eaeb9cf8e
#
_entry.id   d980ef531c47cca3737d077eaeb9cf8e
#
_cell.length_a   1.000
_cell.length_b   1.000
_cell.length_c   1.000
_cell.angle_alpha   90.00
_cell.angle_beta   90.00
_cell.angle_gamma   90.00
#
_symmetry.space_group_name_H-M   'P 1'
#
loop_
_entity.id
_entity.type
_entity.pdbx_description
1 polymer ?
#
loop_
_entity_poly.entity_id
_entity_poly.type
_entity_poly.pdbx_seq_one_letter_code
_entity_poly.pdbx_strand_id
1 'polypeptide(L)'
;DTIGYSLSGNDAEKLSISTSGAITFKTNPDFENPADANSDNSYEITVEASDGTDTVSDDLVITILNVENEGNPIIEGLSSQSVDENESIGISFTVTDPQNDTITYSLSGVDKDLFTLTFDGLNASLTSSSKDYELPEDSDSNNVYLVSVNFSDELNTTSQEVEVSINNTNDNDPVLTSSESFTVPENQQAVTTLTATDADNDDLTFSISG
;
A
#
# COMPACT_ATOMS: atom_id res chain seq x y z
N ASP A 1 44.09 42.20 -16.24
CA ASP A 1 43.99 41.74 -14.84
C ASP A 1 43.08 40.53 -14.77
N THR A 2 43.35 39.66 -13.84
CA THR A 2 42.52 38.43 -13.65
C THR A 2 41.43 38.75 -12.64
N ILE A 3 40.16 38.50 -13.03
CA ILE A 3 39.03 38.70 -12.13
C ILE A 3 38.90 37.47 -11.21
N GLY A 4 38.88 37.70 -9.90
CA GLY A 4 38.53 36.73 -8.88
C GLY A 4 37.09 36.84 -8.47
N TYR A 5 36.42 35.70 -8.24
CA TYR A 5 35.02 35.66 -7.80
C TYR A 5 34.93 34.97 -6.44
N SER A 6 33.99 35.47 -5.60
CA SER A 6 33.67 34.85 -4.31
C SER A 6 32.18 34.94 -4.03
N LEU A 7 31.68 34.02 -3.15
CA LEU A 7 30.31 34.00 -2.67
C LEU A 7 30.30 34.26 -1.17
N SER A 8 29.32 35.06 -0.73
CA SER A 8 28.99 35.26 0.68
C SER A 8 27.46 35.30 0.85
N GLY A 9 26.97 35.43 2.07
CA GLY A 9 25.52 35.39 2.37
C GLY A 9 25.08 34.07 3.02
N ASN A 10 23.79 34.01 3.35
CA ASN A 10 23.24 32.91 4.19
C ASN A 10 23.37 31.54 3.54
N ASP A 11 23.24 31.48 2.21
CA ASP A 11 23.25 30.22 1.45
C ASP A 11 24.54 29.96 0.68
N ALA A 12 25.55 30.84 0.82
CA ALA A 12 26.80 30.76 0.07
C ALA A 12 27.50 29.40 0.20
N GLU A 13 27.39 28.74 1.36
CA GLU A 13 27.98 27.41 1.57
C GLU A 13 27.31 26.29 0.78
N LYS A 14 26.12 26.50 0.26
CA LYS A 14 25.41 25.53 -0.58
C LYS A 14 25.83 25.57 -2.04
N LEU A 15 26.51 26.65 -2.43
CA LEU A 15 26.93 26.90 -3.80
C LEU A 15 28.45 26.96 -3.93
N SER A 16 28.92 26.94 -5.16
CA SER A 16 30.30 27.20 -5.54
C SER A 16 30.32 28.12 -6.75
N ILE A 17 31.40 28.92 -6.85
CA ILE A 17 31.67 29.77 -8.00
C ILE A 17 33.03 29.41 -8.60
N SER A 18 33.07 29.28 -9.92
CA SER A 18 34.33 29.00 -10.63
C SER A 18 35.12 30.28 -10.91
N THR A 19 36.38 30.12 -11.35
CA THR A 19 37.22 31.25 -11.81
C THR A 19 36.66 31.94 -13.07
N SER A 20 35.72 31.34 -13.75
CA SER A 20 34.98 31.92 -14.88
C SER A 20 33.67 32.58 -14.49
N GLY A 21 33.30 32.62 -13.21
CA GLY A 21 32.07 33.16 -12.69
C GLY A 21 30.85 32.22 -12.79
N ALA A 22 31.04 30.96 -13.16
CA ALA A 22 29.92 30.00 -13.17
C ALA A 22 29.56 29.58 -11.75
N ILE A 23 28.28 29.74 -11.38
CA ILE A 23 27.71 29.35 -10.10
C ILE A 23 27.05 27.97 -10.26
N THR A 24 27.26 27.07 -9.32
CA THR A 24 26.68 25.72 -9.28
C THR A 24 26.31 25.35 -7.85
N PHE A 25 25.23 24.59 -7.68
CA PHE A 25 24.93 23.94 -6.42
C PHE A 25 25.95 22.86 -6.13
N LYS A 26 26.35 22.70 -4.87
CA LYS A 26 27.23 21.58 -4.41
C LYS A 26 26.46 20.25 -4.35
N THR A 27 25.16 20.32 -4.08
CA THR A 27 24.21 19.20 -4.11
C THR A 27 22.99 19.70 -4.88
N ASN A 28 22.37 18.85 -5.70
CA ASN A 28 21.14 19.24 -6.39
C ASN A 28 20.10 19.68 -5.37
N PRO A 29 19.43 20.83 -5.58
CA PRO A 29 18.34 21.25 -4.71
C PRO A 29 17.15 20.32 -4.90
N ASP A 30 16.37 20.13 -3.84
CA ASP A 30 15.16 19.35 -3.73
C ASP A 30 14.10 20.30 -3.19
N PHE A 31 13.01 20.50 -3.93
CA PHE A 31 11.99 21.49 -3.59
C PHE A 31 11.18 21.09 -2.37
N GLU A 32 10.92 19.77 -2.19
CA GLU A 32 10.15 19.22 -1.07
C GLU A 32 10.97 19.14 0.21
N ASN A 33 12.32 19.16 0.08
CA ASN A 33 13.26 19.12 1.19
C ASN A 33 14.29 20.26 1.08
N PRO A 34 13.86 21.52 1.18
CA PRO A 34 14.69 22.68 0.94
C PRO A 34 15.91 22.72 1.88
N ALA A 35 17.07 22.95 1.30
CA ALA A 35 18.35 23.01 2.01
C ALA A 35 18.89 24.44 2.22
N ASP A 36 18.14 25.46 1.79
CA ASP A 36 18.43 26.87 2.04
C ASP A 36 18.25 27.22 3.54
N ALA A 37 18.77 28.35 3.95
CA ALA A 37 18.89 28.72 5.37
C ALA A 37 17.55 28.91 6.09
N ASN A 38 16.49 29.30 5.36
CA ASN A 38 15.16 29.57 5.90
C ASN A 38 14.07 28.61 5.39
N SER A 39 14.44 27.62 4.56
CA SER A 39 13.56 26.61 3.98
C SER A 39 12.38 27.18 3.17
N ASP A 40 12.62 28.22 2.37
CA ASP A 40 11.62 28.85 1.50
C ASP A 40 11.87 28.59 0.00
N ASN A 41 12.84 27.70 -0.32
CA ASN A 41 13.27 27.40 -1.70
C ASN A 41 13.90 28.58 -2.44
N SER A 42 14.41 29.59 -1.71
CA SER A 42 15.11 30.75 -2.26
C SER A 42 16.49 30.86 -1.63
N TYR A 43 17.53 30.68 -2.43
CA TYR A 43 18.91 30.80 -1.99
C TYR A 43 19.37 32.24 -2.16
N GLU A 44 19.69 32.91 -1.04
CA GLU A 44 20.13 34.30 -0.98
C GLU A 44 21.64 34.37 -0.81
N ILE A 45 22.33 34.88 -1.83
CA ILE A 45 23.78 35.01 -1.85
C ILE A 45 24.22 36.40 -2.31
N THR A 46 25.38 36.84 -1.89
CA THR A 46 26.08 38.00 -2.43
C THR A 46 27.26 37.48 -3.26
N VAL A 47 27.32 37.91 -4.52
CA VAL A 47 28.44 37.62 -5.43
C VAL A 47 29.40 38.82 -5.40
N GLU A 48 30.70 38.51 -5.23
CA GLU A 48 31.73 39.51 -5.31
C GLU A 48 32.66 39.22 -6.48
N ALA A 49 33.09 40.27 -7.20
CA ALA A 49 34.08 40.20 -8.24
C ALA A 49 35.20 41.24 -7.95
N SER A 50 36.49 40.80 -8.00
CA SER A 50 37.61 41.68 -7.74
C SER A 50 38.72 41.48 -8.79
N ASP A 51 39.37 42.57 -9.20
CA ASP A 51 40.60 42.54 -10.02
C ASP A 51 41.90 42.60 -9.21
N GLY A 52 41.76 42.50 -7.86
CA GLY A 52 42.84 42.60 -6.90
C GLY A 52 43.09 44.01 -6.37
N THR A 53 42.44 45.02 -6.94
CA THR A 53 42.52 46.45 -6.52
C THR A 53 41.13 46.94 -6.11
N ASP A 54 40.15 46.72 -6.97
CA ASP A 54 38.77 47.11 -6.78
C ASP A 54 37.87 45.87 -6.62
N THR A 55 36.79 46.00 -5.87
CA THR A 55 35.79 44.94 -5.64
C THR A 55 34.40 45.52 -5.88
N VAL A 56 33.59 44.77 -6.60
CA VAL A 56 32.13 45.04 -6.75
C VAL A 56 31.35 43.84 -6.22
N SER A 57 30.20 44.08 -5.62
CA SER A 57 29.31 43.03 -5.12
C SER A 57 27.87 43.30 -5.50
N ASP A 58 27.11 42.26 -5.68
CA ASP A 58 25.67 42.31 -5.93
C ASP A 58 24.98 41.10 -5.27
N ASP A 59 23.71 41.29 -4.85
CA ASP A 59 22.91 40.28 -4.26
C ASP A 59 22.19 39.47 -5.34
N LEU A 60 22.17 38.16 -5.21
CA LEU A 60 21.52 37.22 -6.12
C LEU A 60 20.59 36.30 -5.34
N VAL A 61 19.36 36.22 -5.83
CA VAL A 61 18.37 35.24 -5.33
C VAL A 61 18.16 34.16 -6.39
N ILE A 62 18.30 32.91 -5.98
CA ILE A 62 18.07 31.74 -6.84
C ILE A 62 16.86 30.99 -6.27
N THR A 63 15.74 31.05 -6.94
CA THR A 63 14.50 30.35 -6.55
C THR A 63 14.46 28.99 -7.24
N ILE A 64 14.23 27.94 -6.44
CA ILE A 64 13.99 26.59 -6.95
C ILE A 64 12.51 26.46 -7.33
N LEU A 65 12.27 25.92 -8.49
CA LEU A 65 10.92 25.64 -8.97
C LEU A 65 10.59 24.17 -8.72
N ASN A 66 9.37 23.91 -8.26
CA ASN A 66 8.87 22.55 -8.16
C ASN A 66 8.81 21.88 -9.54
N VAL A 67 9.25 20.64 -9.61
CA VAL A 67 9.02 19.75 -10.74
C VAL A 67 7.97 18.76 -10.27
N GLU A 68 6.73 18.95 -10.69
CA GLU A 68 5.61 18.11 -10.28
C GLU A 68 5.78 16.67 -10.76
N ASN A 69 5.30 15.72 -9.95
CA ASN A 69 5.22 14.28 -10.27
C ASN A 69 6.60 13.59 -10.48
N GLU A 70 7.60 13.93 -9.65
CA GLU A 70 8.94 13.30 -9.71
C GLU A 70 9.00 11.89 -9.11
N GLY A 71 8.04 11.49 -8.29
CA GLY A 71 7.99 10.21 -7.61
C GLY A 71 6.66 9.51 -7.77
N ASN A 72 6.63 8.26 -7.38
CA ASN A 72 5.41 7.46 -7.36
C ASN A 72 4.78 7.52 -5.95
N PRO A 73 3.46 7.39 -5.82
CA PRO A 73 2.83 7.12 -4.53
C PRO A 73 3.46 5.90 -3.83
N ILE A 74 3.69 5.99 -2.54
CA ILE A 74 4.32 4.96 -1.72
C ILE A 74 3.27 4.33 -0.81
N ILE A 75 3.10 2.99 -0.92
CA ILE A 75 2.19 2.20 -0.08
C ILE A 75 3.01 1.54 1.03
N GLU A 76 2.63 1.76 2.30
CA GLU A 76 3.32 1.18 3.45
C GLU A 76 2.35 0.44 4.38
N GLY A 77 2.77 -0.72 4.88
CA GLY A 77 2.01 -1.51 5.84
C GLY A 77 0.93 -2.41 5.23
N LEU A 78 0.74 -2.39 3.90
CA LEU A 78 -0.18 -3.29 3.22
C LEU A 78 0.46 -4.68 3.08
N SER A 79 -0.25 -5.72 3.49
CA SER A 79 0.19 -7.11 3.37
C SER A 79 -0.99 -8.06 3.19
N SER A 80 -0.73 -9.20 2.58
CA SER A 80 -1.68 -10.33 2.52
C SER A 80 -2.03 -10.83 3.92
N GLN A 81 -3.26 -11.31 4.08
CA GLN A 81 -3.79 -11.78 5.37
C GLN A 81 -4.49 -13.13 5.24
N SER A 82 -4.55 -13.84 6.37
CA SER A 82 -5.40 -14.99 6.56
C SER A 82 -6.42 -14.66 7.66
N VAL A 83 -7.69 -14.87 7.38
CA VAL A 83 -8.82 -14.51 8.26
C VAL A 83 -9.70 -15.73 8.43
N ASP A 84 -10.19 -15.96 9.64
CA ASP A 84 -11.15 -17.03 9.86
C ASP A 84 -12.49 -16.64 9.21
N GLU A 85 -13.21 -17.61 8.68
CA GLU A 85 -14.53 -17.37 8.13
C GLU A 85 -15.45 -16.71 9.16
N ASN A 86 -16.53 -16.11 8.68
CA ASN A 86 -17.50 -15.36 9.48
C ASN A 86 -16.94 -14.10 10.17
N GLU A 87 -15.65 -13.80 10.02
CA GLU A 87 -15.06 -12.56 10.45
C GLU A 87 -14.98 -11.53 9.30
N SER A 88 -15.14 -10.24 9.64
CA SER A 88 -15.03 -9.17 8.64
C SER A 88 -13.56 -8.90 8.30
N ILE A 89 -13.29 -8.68 7.02
CA ILE A 89 -11.96 -8.35 6.54
C ILE A 89 -11.71 -6.84 6.67
N GLY A 90 -10.56 -6.48 7.28
CA GLY A 90 -10.16 -5.09 7.44
C GLY A 90 -8.64 -4.93 7.48
N ILE A 91 -8.07 -4.35 6.43
CA ILE A 91 -6.63 -4.11 6.29
C ILE A 91 -6.40 -2.61 6.23
N SER A 92 -5.66 -2.07 7.20
CA SER A 92 -5.29 -0.65 7.27
C SER A 92 -3.83 -0.47 6.89
N PHE A 93 -3.54 0.57 6.11
CA PHE A 93 -2.20 0.90 5.62
C PHE A 93 -2.10 2.40 5.35
N THR A 94 -0.92 2.89 5.00
CA THR A 94 -0.70 4.29 4.67
C THR A 94 -0.24 4.45 3.23
N VAL A 95 -0.57 5.60 2.66
CA VAL A 95 -0.13 5.99 1.32
C VAL A 95 0.36 7.42 1.37
N THR A 96 1.58 7.65 0.93
CA THR A 96 2.21 8.96 0.87
C THR A 96 2.68 9.24 -0.55
N ASP A 97 2.78 10.50 -0.86
CA ASP A 97 3.41 10.98 -2.08
C ASP A 97 4.59 11.88 -1.72
N PRO A 98 5.79 11.66 -2.29
CA PRO A 98 6.96 12.48 -1.95
C PRO A 98 6.83 13.95 -2.29
N GLN A 99 6.00 14.30 -3.27
CA GLN A 99 5.76 15.67 -3.73
C GLN A 99 4.48 16.28 -3.15
N ASN A 100 3.72 15.51 -2.36
CA ASN A 100 2.39 15.85 -1.85
C ASN A 100 1.36 16.13 -2.96
N ASP A 101 1.49 15.41 -4.08
CA ASP A 101 0.54 15.50 -5.18
C ASP A 101 -0.83 14.92 -4.81
N THR A 102 -1.83 15.28 -5.58
CA THR A 102 -3.18 14.74 -5.36
C THR A 102 -3.27 13.30 -5.81
N ILE A 103 -3.46 12.39 -4.84
CA ILE A 103 -3.58 10.96 -5.11
C ILE A 103 -5.04 10.58 -5.42
N THR A 104 -5.24 9.86 -6.52
CA THR A 104 -6.45 9.13 -6.84
C THR A 104 -6.25 7.64 -6.58
N TYR A 105 -7.34 6.90 -6.32
CA TYR A 105 -7.25 5.49 -5.97
C TYR A 105 -8.33 4.64 -6.63
N SER A 106 -8.03 3.37 -6.85
CA SER A 106 -8.96 2.40 -7.42
C SER A 106 -8.59 0.97 -7.01
N LEU A 107 -9.53 0.04 -7.23
CA LEU A 107 -9.31 -1.40 -7.11
C LEU A 107 -9.25 -2.05 -8.49
N SER A 108 -8.41 -3.07 -8.62
CA SER A 108 -8.37 -4.01 -9.74
C SER A 108 -8.17 -5.44 -9.22
N GLY A 109 -8.13 -6.42 -10.10
CA GLY A 109 -8.05 -7.82 -9.74
C GLY A 109 -9.39 -8.54 -9.93
N VAL A 110 -9.35 -9.87 -9.88
CA VAL A 110 -10.50 -10.72 -10.22
C VAL A 110 -11.63 -10.61 -9.21
N ASP A 111 -11.30 -10.38 -7.93
CA ASP A 111 -12.26 -10.32 -6.83
C ASP A 111 -12.51 -8.89 -6.32
N LYS A 112 -12.07 -7.87 -7.07
CA LYS A 112 -12.14 -6.46 -6.68
C LYS A 112 -13.54 -5.98 -6.24
N ASP A 113 -14.58 -6.52 -6.84
CA ASP A 113 -15.97 -6.08 -6.58
C ASP A 113 -16.51 -6.57 -5.22
N LEU A 114 -15.77 -7.45 -4.55
CA LEU A 114 -16.03 -7.94 -3.19
C LEU A 114 -15.40 -7.06 -2.11
N PHE A 115 -14.59 -6.07 -2.49
CA PHE A 115 -13.85 -5.20 -1.58
C PHE A 115 -14.25 -3.74 -1.72
N THR A 116 -14.04 -3.00 -0.65
CA THR A 116 -14.17 -1.54 -0.62
C THR A 116 -12.85 -0.93 -0.17
N LEU A 117 -12.33 0.01 -0.95
CA LEU A 117 -11.15 0.80 -0.62
C LEU A 117 -11.58 2.21 -0.22
N THR A 118 -11.07 2.69 0.90
CA THR A 118 -11.20 4.08 1.34
C THR A 118 -9.83 4.69 1.56
N PHE A 119 -9.71 6.00 1.32
CA PHE A 119 -8.48 6.77 1.49
C PHE A 119 -8.81 8.19 1.91
N ASP A 120 -8.11 8.72 2.93
CA ASP A 120 -8.36 10.06 3.50
C ASP A 120 -7.25 11.09 3.18
N GLY A 121 -6.31 10.73 2.33
CA GLY A 121 -5.13 11.53 1.98
C GLY A 121 -3.84 11.04 2.65
N LEU A 122 -3.93 10.11 3.61
CA LEU A 122 -2.80 9.45 4.26
C LEU A 122 -3.14 7.99 4.61
N ASN A 123 -4.26 7.77 5.28
CA ASN A 123 -4.68 6.43 5.73
C ASN A 123 -5.60 5.81 4.70
N ALA A 124 -5.34 4.56 4.37
CA ALA A 124 -6.17 3.75 3.51
C ALA A 124 -6.68 2.53 4.28
N SER A 125 -7.87 2.07 3.89
CA SER A 125 -8.45 0.85 4.43
C SER A 125 -9.11 0.05 3.32
N LEU A 126 -8.70 -1.21 3.21
CA LEU A 126 -9.30 -2.21 2.34
C LEU A 126 -10.19 -3.11 3.19
N THR A 127 -11.49 -3.16 2.90
CA THR A 127 -12.48 -3.88 3.70
C THR A 127 -13.36 -4.78 2.84
N SER A 128 -13.87 -5.86 3.43
CA SER A 128 -14.91 -6.71 2.86
C SER A 128 -15.81 -7.25 3.98
N SER A 129 -17.02 -7.69 3.62
CA SER A 129 -17.87 -8.47 4.52
C SER A 129 -17.21 -9.80 4.90
N SER A 130 -17.68 -10.41 5.97
CA SER A 130 -17.31 -11.79 6.31
C SER A 130 -17.60 -12.74 5.13
N LYS A 131 -16.81 -13.79 5.03
CA LYS A 131 -16.90 -14.85 4.05
C LYS A 131 -17.23 -16.16 4.74
N ASP A 132 -17.91 -17.04 4.02
CA ASP A 132 -18.29 -18.39 4.40
C ASP A 132 -17.37 -19.33 3.61
N TYR A 133 -16.64 -20.19 4.28
CA TYR A 133 -15.65 -21.06 3.65
C TYR A 133 -16.30 -22.14 2.77
N GLU A 134 -17.48 -22.61 3.14
CA GLU A 134 -18.25 -23.61 2.42
C GLU A 134 -18.99 -23.04 1.21
N LEU A 135 -19.16 -21.69 1.16
CA LEU A 135 -19.82 -20.94 0.07
C LEU A 135 -18.89 -19.85 -0.47
N PRO A 136 -17.73 -20.19 -1.03
CA PRO A 136 -16.76 -19.20 -1.49
C PRO A 136 -17.34 -18.31 -2.59
N GLU A 137 -17.10 -17.00 -2.44
CA GLU A 137 -17.55 -15.96 -3.40
C GLU A 137 -16.44 -15.51 -4.35
N ASP A 138 -15.20 -15.98 -4.14
CA ASP A 138 -14.06 -15.66 -5.00
C ASP A 138 -14.22 -16.28 -6.40
N SER A 139 -13.50 -15.76 -7.37
CA SER A 139 -13.71 -16.04 -8.80
C SER A 139 -13.47 -17.51 -9.20
N ASP A 140 -12.65 -18.25 -8.46
CA ASP A 140 -12.29 -19.65 -8.73
C ASP A 140 -12.67 -20.62 -7.60
N SER A 141 -13.37 -20.13 -6.58
CA SER A 141 -13.91 -20.89 -5.44
C SER A 141 -12.83 -21.67 -4.65
N ASN A 142 -11.67 -21.05 -4.46
CA ASN A 142 -10.56 -21.62 -3.71
C ASN A 142 -10.36 -21.00 -2.31
N ASN A 143 -11.25 -20.08 -1.90
CA ASN A 143 -11.18 -19.32 -0.65
C ASN A 143 -9.95 -18.40 -0.54
N VAL A 144 -9.36 -18.02 -1.70
CA VAL A 144 -8.27 -17.06 -1.80
C VAL A 144 -8.70 -15.89 -2.68
N TYR A 145 -8.93 -14.76 -2.08
CA TYR A 145 -9.42 -13.55 -2.71
C TYR A 145 -8.25 -12.69 -3.18
N LEU A 146 -8.18 -12.38 -4.48
CA LEU A 146 -7.12 -11.60 -5.10
C LEU A 146 -7.63 -10.22 -5.52
N VAL A 147 -7.08 -9.19 -4.89
CA VAL A 147 -7.39 -7.79 -5.18
C VAL A 147 -6.12 -6.95 -5.24
N SER A 148 -6.07 -5.99 -6.15
CA SER A 148 -4.97 -5.03 -6.23
C SER A 148 -5.49 -3.63 -5.90
N VAL A 149 -4.78 -2.94 -5.01
CA VAL A 149 -4.97 -1.51 -4.76
C VAL A 149 -4.09 -0.72 -5.72
N ASN A 150 -4.60 0.37 -6.27
CA ASN A 150 -3.88 1.24 -7.18
C ASN A 150 -4.01 2.67 -6.69
N PHE A 151 -2.87 3.37 -6.58
CA PHE A 151 -2.80 4.78 -6.21
C PHE A 151 -2.02 5.54 -7.28
N SER A 152 -2.56 6.65 -7.76
CA SER A 152 -2.01 7.43 -8.87
C SER A 152 -2.00 8.92 -8.56
N ASP A 153 -0.91 9.59 -8.91
CA ASP A 153 -0.66 11.02 -8.83
C ASP A 153 -0.89 11.76 -10.18
N GLU A 154 -1.64 11.19 -11.11
CA GLU A 154 -1.89 11.59 -12.50
C GLU A 154 -0.86 11.08 -13.52
N LEU A 155 0.45 11.10 -13.23
CA LEU A 155 1.49 10.63 -14.14
C LEU A 155 1.98 9.22 -13.80
N ASN A 156 2.05 8.91 -12.52
CA ASN A 156 2.59 7.65 -12.01
C ASN A 156 1.50 6.85 -11.29
N THR A 157 1.64 5.54 -11.26
CA THR A 157 0.73 4.66 -10.53
C THR A 157 1.53 3.58 -9.81
N THR A 158 1.29 3.46 -8.51
CA THR A 158 1.75 2.33 -7.71
C THR A 158 0.61 1.37 -7.51
N SER A 159 0.85 0.10 -7.78
CA SER A 159 -0.11 -0.99 -7.62
C SER A 159 0.48 -2.06 -6.71
N GLN A 160 -0.33 -2.57 -5.78
CA GLN A 160 0.04 -3.70 -4.93
C GLN A 160 -1.09 -4.70 -4.85
N GLU A 161 -0.78 -5.97 -5.14
CA GLU A 161 -1.69 -7.08 -4.98
C GLU A 161 -1.73 -7.52 -3.52
N VAL A 162 -2.93 -7.85 -3.07
CA VAL A 162 -3.24 -8.38 -1.74
C VAL A 162 -3.99 -9.69 -1.92
N GLU A 163 -3.51 -10.70 -1.25
CA GLU A 163 -4.15 -11.99 -1.11
C GLU A 163 -4.82 -12.07 0.27
N VAL A 164 -6.10 -12.41 0.30
CA VAL A 164 -6.85 -12.69 1.53
C VAL A 164 -7.32 -14.13 1.50
N SER A 165 -6.74 -14.97 2.34
CA SER A 165 -7.12 -16.38 2.47
C SER A 165 -8.15 -16.54 3.60
N ILE A 166 -9.23 -17.27 3.36
CA ILE A 166 -10.22 -17.60 4.37
C ILE A 166 -9.87 -18.98 4.97
N ASN A 167 -9.80 -19.04 6.28
CA ASN A 167 -9.60 -20.29 7.01
C ASN A 167 -10.95 -20.91 7.34
N ASN A 168 -11.04 -22.22 7.16
CA ASN A 168 -12.15 -23.02 7.63
C ASN A 168 -12.17 -23.07 9.16
N THR A 169 -13.36 -22.96 9.76
CA THR A 169 -13.62 -23.16 11.19
C THR A 169 -14.71 -24.22 11.34
N ASN A 170 -14.73 -24.95 12.46
CA ASN A 170 -15.80 -25.90 12.73
C ASN A 170 -17.04 -25.14 13.20
N ASP A 171 -17.91 -24.78 12.26
CA ASP A 171 -19.14 -24.04 12.55
C ASP A 171 -20.41 -24.67 11.96
N ASN A 172 -20.27 -25.78 11.23
CA ASN A 172 -21.36 -26.54 10.66
C ASN A 172 -21.61 -27.85 11.44
N ASP A 173 -22.86 -28.14 11.75
CA ASP A 173 -23.23 -29.40 12.40
C ASP A 173 -23.21 -30.55 11.38
N PRO A 174 -22.76 -31.77 11.79
CA PRO A 174 -22.79 -32.93 10.91
C PRO A 174 -24.22 -33.36 10.58
N VAL A 175 -24.41 -33.81 9.36
CA VAL A 175 -25.73 -34.20 8.83
C VAL A 175 -25.74 -35.71 8.54
N LEU A 176 -26.66 -36.46 9.17
CA LEU A 176 -26.92 -37.83 8.80
C LEU A 176 -27.54 -37.92 7.40
N THR A 177 -26.89 -38.64 6.51
CA THR A 177 -27.35 -38.86 5.14
C THR A 177 -28.04 -40.22 4.95
N SER A 178 -28.03 -41.08 5.99
CA SER A 178 -28.72 -42.35 6.01
C SER A 178 -30.23 -42.16 6.21
N SER A 179 -31.01 -43.17 5.80
CA SER A 179 -32.43 -43.23 6.06
C SER A 179 -32.75 -43.30 7.57
N GLU A 180 -33.88 -42.69 7.99
CA GLU A 180 -34.31 -42.63 9.39
C GLU A 180 -34.98 -43.98 9.82
N SER A 181 -35.31 -44.87 8.88
CA SER A 181 -35.94 -46.18 9.17
C SER A 181 -35.41 -47.28 8.28
N PHE A 182 -35.22 -48.45 8.87
CA PHE A 182 -34.76 -49.63 8.17
C PHE A 182 -35.66 -50.82 8.44
N THR A 183 -35.85 -51.66 7.42
CA THR A 183 -36.57 -52.94 7.55
C THR A 183 -35.61 -54.07 7.25
N VAL A 184 -35.49 -55.03 8.18
CA VAL A 184 -34.60 -56.19 8.04
C VAL A 184 -35.43 -57.46 8.18
N PRO A 185 -35.08 -58.52 7.45
CA PRO A 185 -35.68 -59.83 7.66
C PRO A 185 -35.29 -60.39 9.06
N GLU A 186 -36.11 -61.28 9.61
CA GLU A 186 -35.76 -62.03 10.81
C GLU A 186 -34.50 -62.89 10.58
N ASN A 187 -33.81 -63.22 11.66
CA ASN A 187 -32.59 -64.07 11.67
C ASN A 187 -31.38 -63.39 10.99
N GLN A 188 -31.38 -62.08 10.85
CA GLN A 188 -30.25 -61.25 10.40
C GLN A 188 -29.67 -60.49 11.60
N GLN A 189 -28.34 -60.35 11.67
CA GLN A 189 -27.65 -59.57 12.69
C GLN A 189 -27.32 -58.16 12.18
N ALA A 190 -26.98 -58.05 10.90
CA ALA A 190 -26.64 -56.74 10.30
C ALA A 190 -27.92 -55.97 9.96
N VAL A 191 -28.00 -54.72 10.37
CA VAL A 191 -29.11 -53.83 10.06
C VAL A 191 -28.73 -52.91 8.92
N THR A 192 -27.73 -52.06 9.11
CA THR A 192 -27.29 -51.07 8.12
C THR A 192 -25.90 -50.52 8.49
N THR A 193 -25.30 -49.81 7.58
CA THR A 193 -24.19 -48.89 7.84
C THR A 193 -24.71 -47.44 7.70
N LEU A 194 -24.53 -46.65 8.74
CA LEU A 194 -24.91 -45.23 8.71
C LEU A 194 -23.87 -44.43 7.97
N THR A 195 -24.31 -43.36 7.31
CA THR A 195 -23.50 -42.38 6.66
C THR A 195 -23.90 -40.97 7.11
N ALA A 196 -22.92 -40.11 7.26
CA ALA A 196 -23.08 -38.69 7.56
C ALA A 196 -22.08 -37.86 6.76
N THR A 197 -22.35 -36.63 6.60
CA THR A 197 -21.42 -35.63 6.02
C THR A 197 -21.30 -34.46 6.97
N ASP A 198 -20.16 -33.83 6.91
CA ASP A 198 -19.85 -32.59 7.58
C ASP A 198 -19.35 -31.59 6.55
N ALA A 199 -19.82 -30.37 6.62
CA ALA A 199 -19.45 -29.34 5.64
C ALA A 199 -18.03 -28.86 5.85
N ASP A 200 -17.58 -28.76 7.12
CA ASP A 200 -16.22 -28.39 7.50
C ASP A 200 -15.19 -29.48 7.20
N ASN A 201 -15.67 -30.69 6.77
CA ASN A 201 -14.87 -31.91 6.58
C ASN A 201 -14.23 -32.45 7.86
N ASP A 202 -14.90 -32.27 9.01
CA ASP A 202 -14.43 -32.79 10.26
C ASP A 202 -14.53 -34.33 10.36
N ASP A 203 -13.70 -34.94 11.21
CA ASP A 203 -13.73 -36.35 11.49
C ASP A 203 -14.97 -36.74 12.30
N LEU A 204 -15.86 -37.53 11.71
CA LEU A 204 -17.14 -37.88 12.29
C LEU A 204 -17.03 -39.15 13.20
N THR A 205 -17.68 -39.08 14.34
CA THR A 205 -17.84 -40.24 15.25
C THR A 205 -19.32 -40.61 15.42
N PHE A 206 -19.63 -41.91 15.45
CA PHE A 206 -20.98 -42.38 15.62
C PHE A 206 -21.15 -43.03 17.00
N SER A 207 -22.27 -42.76 17.65
CA SER A 207 -22.68 -43.42 18.91
C SER A 207 -24.15 -43.79 18.89
N ILE A 208 -24.54 -44.76 19.69
CA ILE A 208 -25.96 -45.15 19.88
C ILE A 208 -26.33 -44.87 21.32
N SER A 209 -27.44 -44.22 21.55
CA SER A 209 -28.05 -43.97 22.85
C SER A 209 -29.53 -44.32 22.83
N GLY A 210 -30.07 -44.77 23.98
CA GLY A 210 -31.49 -45.12 24.11
C GLY A 210 -31.79 -45.84 25.39
#